data_640c2990bad9b5f8a5dbd2338a5ebfe2
#
_entry.id   640c2990bad9b5f8a5dbd2338a5ebfe2
#
_cell.length_a   1.000
_cell.length_b   1.000
_cell.length_c   1.000
_cell.angle_alpha   90.00
_cell.angle_beta   90.00
_cell.angle_gamma   90.00
#
_symmetry.space_group_name_H-M   'P 1'
#
loop_
_entity.id
_entity.type
_entity.pdbx_description
1 polymer ?
#
loop_
_entity_poly.entity_id
_entity_poly.type
_entity_poly.pdbx_seq_one_letter_code
_entity_poly.pdbx_strand_id
1 'polypeptide(L)'
;MFCKCGVCARIRALGGREIRTRTQVLIDGGLCIDFPPEAYAHSLAYGFSCADISNLLVTHSHMDHFYAHDFILRGYRYASGIPAPLNIYGNEEVAAVFAECTRREMKPVVAPNVRMNVIKPYSEYFIGGYRVLTLPAKHSVTEDAMLFYVERDGRGYLHMHDTGLPEDGIYSYLAEHGAKAYVVSLDCTYGGRTGIARPRHMNIEDGMQVKSRLISAGVCGENTKFVITHFSHNCNPLTENLAALERQYGVIAAYDGMEVEV
;
A
#
# COMPACT_ATOMS: atom_id res chain seq x y z
N MET A 1 -10.81 13.35 -7.32
CA MET A 1 -11.22 14.66 -6.78
C MET A 1 -11.87 15.55 -7.86
N PHE A 2 -11.16 15.96 -8.89
CA PHE A 2 -11.67 16.93 -9.88
C PHE A 2 -12.49 16.35 -11.04
N CYS A 3 -12.78 15.05 -11.05
CA CYS A 3 -13.47 14.37 -12.15
C CYS A 3 -15.00 14.52 -12.07
N LYS A 4 -15.63 14.83 -13.22
CA LYS A 4 -17.08 14.96 -13.39
C LYS A 4 -17.68 13.86 -14.30
N CYS A 5 -16.94 12.76 -14.59
CA CYS A 5 -17.48 11.69 -15.44
C CYS A 5 -18.66 10.98 -14.78
N GLY A 6 -19.44 10.24 -15.57
CA GLY A 6 -20.64 9.53 -15.11
C GLY A 6 -20.36 8.56 -13.95
N VAL A 7 -19.21 7.85 -14.00
CA VAL A 7 -18.79 6.93 -12.91
C VAL A 7 -18.59 7.68 -11.61
N CYS A 8 -17.81 8.77 -11.63
CA CYS A 8 -17.57 9.59 -10.42
C CYS A 8 -18.84 10.26 -9.90
N ALA A 9 -19.77 10.65 -10.78
CA ALA A 9 -21.07 11.20 -10.38
C ALA A 9 -21.92 10.13 -9.70
N ARG A 10 -21.99 8.92 -10.25
CA ARG A 10 -22.72 7.78 -9.69
C ARG A 10 -22.15 7.35 -8.33
N ILE A 11 -20.82 7.23 -8.21
CA ILE A 11 -20.14 6.90 -6.95
C ILE A 11 -20.53 7.91 -5.86
N ARG A 12 -20.47 9.22 -6.16
CA ARG A 12 -20.86 10.27 -5.19
C ARG A 12 -22.34 10.21 -4.79
N ALA A 13 -23.19 9.84 -5.72
CA ALA A 13 -24.65 9.72 -5.44
C ALA A 13 -24.98 8.50 -4.58
N LEU A 14 -24.28 7.38 -4.78
CA LEU A 14 -24.48 6.14 -4.04
C LEU A 14 -23.87 6.22 -2.63
N GLY A 15 -22.68 6.81 -2.49
CA GLY A 15 -21.97 6.90 -1.22
C GLY A 15 -21.56 5.53 -0.65
N GLY A 16 -21.34 5.48 0.67
CA GLY A 16 -21.03 4.24 1.40
C GLY A 16 -19.83 3.51 0.79
N ARG A 17 -19.94 2.20 0.57
CA ARG A 17 -18.86 1.35 0.05
C ARG A 17 -18.38 1.69 -1.37
N GLU A 18 -19.13 2.51 -2.11
CA GLU A 18 -18.68 2.99 -3.42
C GLU A 18 -17.60 4.07 -3.29
N ILE A 19 -17.57 4.80 -2.18
CA ILE A 19 -16.50 5.77 -1.90
C ILE A 19 -15.22 4.99 -1.62
N ARG A 20 -14.16 5.35 -2.33
CA ARG A 20 -12.81 4.82 -2.12
C ARG A 20 -11.84 5.96 -1.98
N THR A 21 -11.04 5.90 -0.96
CA THR A 21 -9.96 6.82 -0.67
C THR A 21 -8.63 6.26 -1.17
N ARG A 22 -7.54 6.96 -0.92
CA ARG A 22 -6.20 6.51 -1.32
C ARG A 22 -5.71 5.39 -0.41
N THR A 23 -4.76 4.61 -0.93
CA THR A 23 -4.32 3.38 -0.27
C THR A 23 -3.58 3.63 1.03
N GLN A 24 -3.93 2.85 2.03
CA GLN A 24 -3.23 2.73 3.30
C GLN A 24 -3.48 1.32 3.86
N VAL A 25 -2.46 0.66 4.37
CA VAL A 25 -2.60 -0.64 5.03
C VAL A 25 -2.03 -0.56 6.43
N LEU A 26 -2.83 -0.95 7.42
CA LEU A 26 -2.40 -1.04 8.81
C LEU A 26 -2.26 -2.52 9.19
N ILE A 27 -1.09 -2.90 9.70
CA ILE A 27 -0.77 -4.26 10.15
C ILE A 27 -0.63 -4.24 11.66
N ASP A 28 -1.48 -5.02 12.36
CA ASP A 28 -1.48 -5.20 13.81
C ASP A 28 -1.44 -3.89 14.62
N GLY A 29 -1.97 -2.82 14.07
CA GLY A 29 -2.07 -1.51 14.73
C GLY A 29 -0.78 -0.68 14.81
N GLY A 30 0.40 -1.26 14.53
CA GLY A 30 1.70 -0.59 14.76
C GLY A 30 2.58 -0.40 13.53
N LEU A 31 2.41 -1.22 12.49
CA LEU A 31 3.10 -1.09 11.21
C LEU A 31 2.11 -0.62 10.15
N CYS A 32 2.46 0.44 9.44
CA CYS A 32 1.65 0.99 8.36
C CYS A 32 2.40 0.90 7.03
N ILE A 33 1.68 0.66 5.94
CA ILE A 33 2.20 0.82 4.58
C ILE A 33 1.43 1.94 3.93
N ASP A 34 2.15 2.95 3.46
CA ASP A 34 1.71 4.21 2.91
C ASP A 34 0.93 5.10 3.90
N PHE A 35 0.98 6.41 3.65
CA PHE A 35 0.35 7.43 4.49
C PHE A 35 -0.21 8.56 3.61
N PRO A 36 -1.41 8.36 3.04
CA PRO A 36 -2.06 9.30 2.14
C PRO A 36 -2.64 10.51 2.89
N PRO A 37 -3.08 11.57 2.18
CA PRO A 37 -3.77 12.71 2.79
C PRO A 37 -5.02 12.34 3.62
N GLU A 38 -5.63 11.20 3.32
CA GLU A 38 -6.80 10.69 4.04
C GLU A 38 -6.47 9.94 5.34
N ALA A 39 -5.19 9.75 5.69
CA ALA A 39 -4.79 8.97 6.88
C ALA A 39 -5.47 9.43 8.18
N TYR A 40 -5.66 10.74 8.37
CA TYR A 40 -6.41 11.28 9.49
C TYR A 40 -7.91 10.88 9.42
N ALA A 41 -8.53 11.00 8.26
CA ALA A 41 -9.92 10.59 8.06
C ALA A 41 -10.11 9.08 8.29
N HIS A 42 -9.15 8.26 7.84
CA HIS A 42 -9.15 6.82 8.09
C HIS A 42 -9.12 6.51 9.59
N SER A 43 -8.26 7.20 10.36
CA SER A 43 -8.18 6.98 11.80
C SER A 43 -9.51 7.26 12.52
N LEU A 44 -10.23 8.30 12.09
CA LEU A 44 -11.54 8.63 12.63
C LEU A 44 -12.63 7.63 12.22
N ALA A 45 -12.60 7.19 10.96
CA ALA A 45 -13.63 6.31 10.41
C ALA A 45 -13.49 4.85 10.89
N TYR A 46 -12.26 4.38 11.10
CA TYR A 46 -11.97 2.96 11.35
C TYR A 46 -11.39 2.69 12.75
N GLY A 47 -11.40 3.68 13.65
CA GLY A 47 -11.16 3.50 15.09
C GLY A 47 -9.71 3.15 15.48
N PHE A 48 -8.70 3.59 14.72
CA PHE A 48 -7.30 3.50 15.12
C PHE A 48 -6.68 4.87 15.37
N SER A 49 -5.52 4.91 16.00
CA SER A 49 -4.78 6.16 16.23
C SER A 49 -3.51 6.18 15.39
N CYS A 50 -3.30 7.25 14.61
CA CYS A 50 -2.03 7.49 13.94
C CYS A 50 -0.85 7.66 14.93
N ALA A 51 -1.12 7.94 16.22
CA ALA A 51 -0.10 8.00 17.26
C ALA A 51 0.51 6.63 17.57
N ASP A 52 -0.24 5.54 17.40
CA ASP A 52 0.18 4.17 17.68
C ASP A 52 1.05 3.57 16.56
N ILE A 53 1.00 4.17 15.37
CA ILE A 53 1.89 3.79 14.26
C ILE A 53 3.32 4.15 14.64
N SER A 54 4.15 3.14 14.84
CA SER A 54 5.57 3.29 15.20
C SER A 54 6.52 3.04 14.01
N ASN A 55 6.04 2.34 12.98
CA ASN A 55 6.78 2.05 11.76
C ASN A 55 5.91 2.27 10.53
N LEU A 56 6.44 2.99 9.55
CA LEU A 56 5.79 3.31 8.28
C LEU A 56 6.69 2.88 7.12
N LEU A 57 6.22 1.95 6.31
CA LEU A 57 6.82 1.60 5.02
C LEU A 57 6.16 2.47 3.95
N VAL A 58 6.95 3.12 3.13
CA VAL A 58 6.46 3.96 2.02
C VAL A 58 6.88 3.34 0.71
N THR A 59 5.92 3.01 -0.13
CA THR A 59 6.16 2.37 -1.43
C THR A 59 6.90 3.30 -2.38
N HIS A 60 6.49 4.55 -2.46
CA HIS A 60 7.09 5.59 -3.30
C HIS A 60 6.60 6.98 -2.89
N SER A 61 7.15 8.02 -3.51
CA SER A 61 7.00 9.41 -3.07
C SER A 61 5.71 10.13 -3.56
N HIS A 62 4.89 9.50 -4.39
CA HIS A 62 3.66 10.14 -4.87
C HIS A 62 2.74 10.53 -3.71
N MET A 63 2.09 11.69 -3.84
CA MET A 63 1.29 12.30 -2.76
C MET A 63 0.08 11.45 -2.32
N ASP A 64 -0.38 10.52 -3.11
CA ASP A 64 -1.46 9.60 -2.77
C ASP A 64 -0.99 8.39 -1.96
N HIS A 65 0.33 8.22 -1.81
CA HIS A 65 0.98 7.22 -0.96
C HIS A 65 1.74 7.85 0.19
N PHE A 66 2.26 9.09 0.01
CA PHE A 66 3.08 9.74 1.01
C PHE A 66 2.76 11.24 1.16
N TYR A 67 1.93 11.56 2.16
CA TYR A 67 1.61 12.94 2.51
C TYR A 67 2.42 13.42 3.71
N ALA A 68 3.66 13.79 3.47
CA ALA A 68 4.65 14.06 4.51
C ALA A 68 4.39 15.31 5.36
N HIS A 69 3.50 16.21 4.94
CA HIS A 69 3.18 17.44 5.68
C HIS A 69 2.62 17.17 7.09
N ASP A 70 1.88 16.08 7.29
CA ASP A 70 1.23 15.80 8.56
C ASP A 70 2.21 15.39 9.67
N PHE A 71 3.42 14.96 9.34
CA PHE A 71 4.41 14.53 10.35
C PHE A 71 4.93 15.67 11.24
N ILE A 72 4.79 16.93 10.82
CA ILE A 72 5.09 18.09 11.66
C ILE A 72 4.20 18.16 12.91
N LEU A 73 3.04 17.47 12.88
CA LEU A 73 2.07 17.46 13.97
C LEU A 73 2.41 16.44 15.07
N ARG A 74 3.45 15.59 14.87
CA ARG A 74 3.77 14.50 15.80
C ARG A 74 4.54 14.98 17.06
N GLY A 75 3.91 15.87 17.83
CA GLY A 75 4.44 16.39 19.07
C GLY A 75 4.14 17.87 19.31
N TYR A 76 4.91 18.50 20.23
CA TYR A 76 4.73 19.87 20.66
C TYR A 76 3.31 20.08 21.26
N ARG A 77 2.58 21.10 20.84
CA ARG A 77 1.20 21.39 21.26
C ARG A 77 0.15 20.68 20.40
N TYR A 78 0.56 20.01 19.33
CA TYR A 78 -0.34 19.36 18.38
C TYR A 78 -0.68 17.93 18.80
N ALA A 79 0.24 17.24 19.49
CA ALA A 79 0.03 15.88 19.95
C ALA A 79 0.73 15.64 21.28
N SER A 80 0.09 14.86 22.15
CA SER A 80 0.59 14.40 23.44
C SER A 80 0.34 12.90 23.61
N GLY A 81 1.09 12.25 24.52
CA GLY A 81 0.92 10.82 24.79
C GLY A 81 1.38 9.92 23.64
N ILE A 82 2.26 10.39 22.79
CA ILE A 82 2.83 9.59 21.69
C ILE A 82 3.74 8.52 22.30
N PRO A 83 3.46 7.21 22.05
CA PRO A 83 4.16 6.13 22.77
C PRO A 83 5.62 5.94 22.31
N ALA A 84 5.92 6.26 21.05
CA ALA A 84 7.26 6.08 20.49
C ALA A 84 7.47 7.01 19.27
N PRO A 85 8.71 7.29 18.86
CA PRO A 85 9.01 7.91 17.59
C PRO A 85 8.47 7.07 16.42
N LEU A 86 8.02 7.75 15.36
CA LEU A 86 7.70 7.12 14.10
C LEU A 86 8.97 6.91 13.29
N ASN A 87 9.25 5.68 12.89
CA ASN A 87 10.29 5.35 11.93
C ASN A 87 9.67 5.19 10.55
N ILE A 88 10.06 6.04 9.61
CA ILE A 88 9.63 6.00 8.21
C ILE A 88 10.74 5.30 7.41
N TYR A 89 10.36 4.38 6.55
CA TYR A 89 11.24 3.62 5.67
C TYR A 89 10.78 3.81 4.22
N GLY A 90 11.64 4.32 3.37
CA GLY A 90 11.35 4.56 1.97
C GLY A 90 12.63 4.73 1.15
N ASN A 91 12.50 4.97 -0.15
CA ASN A 91 13.65 5.25 -1.01
C ASN A 91 14.22 6.67 -0.81
N GLU A 92 15.24 7.03 -1.59
CA GLU A 92 15.89 8.34 -1.49
C GLU A 92 14.95 9.50 -1.85
N GLU A 93 14.03 9.30 -2.80
CA GLU A 93 13.05 10.32 -3.18
C GLU A 93 11.99 10.54 -2.09
N VAL A 94 11.54 9.48 -1.42
CA VAL A 94 10.69 9.58 -0.22
C VAL A 94 11.38 10.42 0.86
N ALA A 95 12.68 10.21 1.07
CA ALA A 95 13.44 11.00 2.03
C ALA A 95 13.57 12.48 1.60
N ALA A 96 13.75 12.75 0.31
CA ALA A 96 13.79 14.11 -0.24
C ALA A 96 12.43 14.82 -0.07
N VAL A 97 11.34 14.17 -0.42
CA VAL A 97 9.97 14.70 -0.24
C VAL A 97 9.66 14.94 1.25
N PHE A 98 10.05 14.04 2.15
CA PHE A 98 9.92 14.25 3.59
C PHE A 98 10.64 15.53 4.03
N ALA A 99 11.91 15.69 3.63
CA ALA A 99 12.69 16.86 4.00
C ALA A 99 12.10 18.16 3.45
N GLU A 100 11.64 18.16 2.21
CA GLU A 100 11.01 19.34 1.58
C GLU A 100 9.70 19.73 2.26
N CYS A 101 8.78 18.78 2.45
CA CYS A 101 7.47 19.02 3.04
C CYS A 101 7.54 19.48 4.49
N THR A 102 8.52 19.00 5.26
CA THR A 102 8.62 19.31 6.69
C THR A 102 9.50 20.54 6.98
N ARG A 103 10.34 20.97 6.04
CA ARG A 103 11.39 22.00 6.21
C ARG A 103 10.90 23.29 6.83
N ARG A 104 9.71 23.77 6.48
CA ARG A 104 9.22 25.09 6.91
C ARG A 104 8.60 25.08 8.30
N GLU A 105 7.94 24.00 8.68
CA GLU A 105 7.04 23.97 9.83
C GLU A 105 7.47 22.96 10.91
N MET A 106 8.39 22.06 10.61
CA MET A 106 8.91 21.10 11.59
C MET A 106 9.60 21.84 12.73
N LYS A 107 9.05 21.71 13.94
CA LYS A 107 9.65 22.28 15.16
C LYS A 107 10.82 21.41 15.61
N PRO A 108 11.93 22.03 16.12
CA PRO A 108 13.07 21.26 16.64
C PRO A 108 12.68 20.25 17.73
N VAL A 109 11.66 20.54 18.52
CA VAL A 109 11.15 19.64 19.58
C VAL A 109 10.33 18.46 19.01
N VAL A 110 9.83 18.55 17.78
CA VAL A 110 9.07 17.49 17.10
C VAL A 110 9.99 16.58 16.29
N ALA A 111 11.04 17.15 15.69
CA ALA A 111 11.94 16.42 14.79
C ALA A 111 12.47 15.08 15.34
N PRO A 112 12.81 14.93 16.64
CA PRO A 112 13.23 13.64 17.19
C PRO A 112 12.14 12.56 17.21
N ASN A 113 10.86 12.94 17.07
CA ASN A 113 9.73 12.02 17.09
C ASN A 113 9.44 11.38 15.71
N VAL A 114 10.17 11.79 14.66
CA VAL A 114 10.03 11.24 13.31
C VAL A 114 11.42 10.99 12.73
N ARG A 115 11.68 9.76 12.32
CA ARG A 115 12.98 9.34 11.81
C ARG A 115 12.83 8.79 10.40
N MET A 116 13.55 9.34 9.44
CA MET A 116 13.59 8.82 8.06
C MET A 116 14.75 7.84 7.91
N ASN A 117 14.46 6.67 7.34
CA ASN A 117 15.42 5.61 7.05
C ASN A 117 15.33 5.27 5.56
N VAL A 118 16.44 5.40 4.85
CA VAL A 118 16.50 5.03 3.43
C VAL A 118 16.71 3.52 3.31
N ILE A 119 15.84 2.87 2.52
CA ILE A 119 15.89 1.45 2.22
C ILE A 119 15.95 1.24 0.70
N LYS A 120 16.37 0.05 0.26
CA LYS A 120 16.60 -0.27 -1.16
C LYS A 120 15.85 -1.54 -1.55
N PRO A 121 15.48 -1.69 -2.83
CA PRO A 121 14.95 -2.95 -3.36
C PRO A 121 15.91 -4.13 -3.17
N TYR A 122 15.37 -5.35 -3.21
CA TYR A 122 16.10 -6.60 -3.02
C TYR A 122 16.93 -6.64 -1.75
N SER A 123 16.34 -6.22 -0.66
CA SER A 123 16.97 -6.18 0.65
C SER A 123 16.04 -6.76 1.72
N GLU A 124 16.64 -7.28 2.79
CA GLU A 124 15.93 -7.80 3.95
C GLU A 124 16.15 -6.88 5.13
N TYR A 125 15.07 -6.53 5.82
CA TYR A 125 15.07 -5.69 7.01
C TYR A 125 14.25 -6.34 8.13
N PHE A 126 14.60 -6.02 9.38
CA PHE A 126 13.81 -6.34 10.56
C PHE A 126 13.26 -5.05 11.16
N ILE A 127 11.98 -4.83 11.03
CA ILE A 127 11.29 -3.57 11.37
C ILE A 127 10.12 -3.84 12.28
N GLY A 128 10.16 -3.32 13.51
CA GLY A 128 9.05 -3.44 14.45
C GLY A 128 8.65 -4.87 14.82
N GLY A 129 9.58 -5.82 14.73
CA GLY A 129 9.32 -7.24 14.97
C GLY A 129 8.86 -8.00 13.74
N TYR A 130 8.80 -7.34 12.58
CA TYR A 130 8.51 -7.97 11.28
C TYR A 130 9.78 -8.17 10.47
N ARG A 131 9.83 -9.27 9.75
CA ARG A 131 10.74 -9.48 8.64
C ARG A 131 10.14 -8.83 7.40
N VAL A 132 10.89 -7.94 6.75
CA VAL A 132 10.45 -7.19 5.58
C VAL A 132 11.40 -7.45 4.42
N LEU A 133 10.89 -7.99 3.31
CA LEU A 133 11.63 -8.05 2.05
C LEU A 133 11.12 -6.94 1.13
N THR A 134 12.04 -6.16 0.60
CA THR A 134 11.75 -5.09 -0.35
C THR A 134 11.96 -5.56 -1.77
N LEU A 135 11.06 -5.23 -2.67
CA LEU A 135 11.06 -5.65 -4.06
C LEU A 135 10.87 -4.42 -4.95
N PRO A 136 11.43 -4.38 -6.16
CA PRO A 136 11.19 -3.26 -7.08
C PRO A 136 9.77 -3.29 -7.63
N ALA A 137 9.11 -2.12 -7.66
CA ALA A 137 7.86 -1.93 -8.37
C ALA A 137 8.11 -1.39 -9.79
N LYS A 138 7.33 -1.85 -10.74
CA LYS A 138 7.35 -1.32 -12.11
C LYS A 138 6.38 -0.15 -12.25
N HIS A 139 6.72 0.98 -11.65
CA HIS A 139 5.83 2.14 -11.56
C HIS A 139 6.51 3.46 -11.95
N SER A 140 7.47 3.92 -11.19
CA SER A 140 8.19 5.16 -11.43
C SER A 140 9.43 4.94 -12.31
N VAL A 141 9.85 5.99 -13.03
CA VAL A 141 11.13 6.04 -13.76
C VAL A 141 12.11 7.00 -13.11
N THR A 142 11.68 7.71 -12.06
CA THR A 142 12.46 8.75 -11.38
C THR A 142 12.88 8.33 -9.97
N GLU A 143 12.35 7.22 -9.48
CA GLU A 143 12.65 6.69 -8.15
C GLU A 143 12.54 5.16 -8.12
N ASP A 144 13.20 4.55 -7.14
CA ASP A 144 13.10 3.12 -6.86
C ASP A 144 11.80 2.81 -6.07
N ALA A 145 10.65 2.84 -6.75
CA ALA A 145 9.39 2.45 -6.12
C ALA A 145 9.44 0.98 -5.67
N MET A 146 8.82 0.68 -4.53
CA MET A 146 8.95 -0.62 -3.86
C MET A 146 7.62 -1.32 -3.61
N LEU A 147 7.68 -2.65 -3.63
CA LEU A 147 6.69 -3.55 -3.07
C LEU A 147 7.25 -4.15 -1.79
N PHE A 148 6.39 -4.63 -0.90
CA PHE A 148 6.81 -5.17 0.38
C PHE A 148 6.24 -6.55 0.65
N TYR A 149 7.11 -7.50 1.02
CA TYR A 149 6.69 -8.71 1.72
C TYR A 149 6.96 -8.49 3.21
N VAL A 150 5.93 -8.65 4.03
CA VAL A 150 5.99 -8.43 5.49
C VAL A 150 5.56 -9.73 6.17
N GLU A 151 6.40 -10.23 7.08
CA GLU A 151 6.17 -11.51 7.77
C GLU A 151 6.38 -11.35 9.28
N ARG A 152 5.50 -11.99 10.05
CA ARG A 152 5.68 -12.24 11.47
C ARG A 152 5.12 -13.61 11.82
N ASP A 153 5.84 -14.37 12.65
CA ASP A 153 5.45 -15.71 13.13
C ASP A 153 5.10 -16.71 11.99
N GLY A 154 5.83 -16.62 10.87
CA GLY A 154 5.63 -17.48 9.70
C GLY A 154 4.41 -17.13 8.84
N ARG A 155 3.74 -16.01 9.11
CA ARG A 155 2.59 -15.51 8.34
C ARG A 155 2.98 -14.28 7.54
N GLY A 156 2.92 -14.38 6.22
CA GLY A 156 3.35 -13.34 5.30
C GLY A 156 2.20 -12.62 4.60
N TYR A 157 2.36 -11.31 4.48
CA TYR A 157 1.55 -10.42 3.65
C TYR A 157 2.42 -9.86 2.51
N LEU A 158 1.96 -9.95 1.28
CA LEU A 158 2.62 -9.38 0.10
C LEU A 158 1.82 -8.19 -0.44
N HIS A 159 2.40 -7.00 -0.33
CA HIS A 159 1.83 -5.74 -0.80
C HIS A 159 2.36 -5.40 -2.19
N MET A 160 1.49 -5.38 -3.19
CA MET A 160 1.84 -5.16 -4.60
C MET A 160 0.92 -4.10 -5.22
N HIS A 161 0.89 -2.90 -4.62
CA HIS A 161 0.17 -1.75 -5.17
C HIS A 161 1.09 -0.89 -6.02
N ASP A 162 0.51 -0.16 -6.96
CA ASP A 162 1.21 0.72 -7.89
C ASP A 162 2.38 0.04 -8.59
N THR A 163 2.03 -1.01 -9.34
CA THR A 163 2.99 -1.69 -10.20
C THR A 163 2.32 -2.23 -11.46
N GLY A 164 3.03 -2.15 -12.58
CA GLY A 164 2.75 -2.98 -13.74
C GLY A 164 3.13 -4.44 -13.46
N LEU A 165 2.94 -5.31 -14.45
CA LEU A 165 3.32 -6.72 -14.32
C LEU A 165 4.80 -6.85 -13.94
N PRO A 166 5.12 -7.43 -12.76
CA PRO A 166 6.48 -7.52 -12.26
C PRO A 166 7.36 -8.44 -13.11
N GLU A 167 8.67 -8.22 -13.02
CA GLU A 167 9.67 -9.06 -13.67
C GLU A 167 9.90 -10.38 -12.91
N ASP A 168 10.45 -11.38 -13.59
CA ASP A 168 10.63 -12.73 -13.05
C ASP A 168 11.54 -12.78 -11.82
N GLY A 169 12.50 -11.87 -11.71
CA GLY A 169 13.43 -11.77 -10.59
C GLY A 169 12.76 -11.62 -9.22
N ILE A 170 11.57 -11.00 -9.15
CA ILE A 170 10.81 -10.86 -7.91
C ILE A 170 10.38 -12.21 -7.34
N TYR A 171 9.87 -13.09 -8.20
CA TYR A 171 9.37 -14.40 -7.77
C TYR A 171 10.51 -15.30 -7.30
N SER A 172 11.64 -15.27 -8.00
CA SER A 172 12.87 -15.98 -7.62
C SER A 172 13.39 -15.47 -6.26
N TYR A 173 13.49 -14.15 -6.08
CA TYR A 173 13.94 -13.55 -4.83
C TYR A 173 13.06 -13.96 -3.64
N LEU A 174 11.74 -13.90 -3.79
CA LEU A 174 10.81 -14.32 -2.74
C LEU A 174 10.98 -15.80 -2.39
N ALA A 175 11.11 -16.67 -3.40
CA ALA A 175 11.31 -18.11 -3.20
C ALA A 175 12.63 -18.43 -2.51
N GLU A 176 13.74 -17.81 -2.94
CA GLU A 176 15.08 -17.96 -2.35
C GLU A 176 15.13 -17.53 -0.89
N HIS A 177 14.34 -16.51 -0.52
CA HIS A 177 14.21 -16.05 0.86
C HIS A 177 13.14 -16.80 1.67
N GLY A 178 12.55 -17.86 1.10
CA GLY A 178 11.59 -18.70 1.78
C GLY A 178 10.26 -18.02 2.11
N ALA A 179 9.89 -16.95 1.37
CA ALA A 179 8.66 -16.21 1.60
C ALA A 179 7.42 -17.09 1.43
N LYS A 180 6.46 -16.97 2.36
CA LYS A 180 5.16 -17.65 2.33
C LYS A 180 4.06 -16.62 2.57
N ALA A 181 3.35 -16.28 1.51
CA ALA A 181 2.28 -15.28 1.57
C ALA A 181 0.91 -15.94 1.83
N TYR A 182 0.26 -15.52 2.90
CA TYR A 182 -1.12 -15.90 3.23
C TYR A 182 -2.13 -14.91 2.66
N VAL A 183 -1.72 -13.65 2.52
CA VAL A 183 -2.49 -12.61 1.84
C VAL A 183 -1.59 -11.92 0.82
N VAL A 184 -2.10 -11.75 -0.39
CA VAL A 184 -1.46 -10.96 -1.45
C VAL A 184 -2.43 -9.87 -1.87
N SER A 185 -2.02 -8.60 -1.76
CA SER A 185 -2.80 -7.46 -2.21
C SER A 185 -2.22 -6.92 -3.52
N LEU A 186 -3.03 -6.96 -4.58
CA LEU A 186 -2.62 -6.70 -5.95
C LEU A 186 -3.16 -5.35 -6.44
N ASP A 187 -2.33 -4.60 -7.15
CA ASP A 187 -2.81 -3.51 -8.02
C ASP A 187 -3.86 -4.04 -9.00
N CYS A 188 -4.97 -3.34 -9.10
CA CYS A 188 -6.00 -3.61 -10.08
C CYS A 188 -6.61 -2.30 -10.61
N THR A 189 -5.74 -1.31 -10.84
CA THR A 189 -6.11 0.05 -11.27
C THR A 189 -7.03 0.05 -12.49
N TYR A 190 -6.83 -0.89 -13.40
CA TYR A 190 -7.64 -1.00 -14.62
C TYR A 190 -8.80 -1.98 -14.50
N GLY A 191 -9.01 -2.63 -13.34
CA GLY A 191 -10.12 -3.57 -13.14
C GLY A 191 -10.19 -4.65 -14.22
N GLY A 192 -11.36 -4.85 -14.82
CA GLY A 192 -11.57 -5.78 -15.94
C GLY A 192 -11.25 -5.23 -17.34
N ARG A 193 -10.65 -4.04 -17.47
CA ARG A 193 -10.35 -3.46 -18.80
C ARG A 193 -9.18 -4.17 -19.46
N THR A 194 -9.37 -4.56 -20.71
CA THR A 194 -8.40 -5.23 -21.58
C THR A 194 -8.03 -4.36 -22.79
N GLY A 195 -7.03 -4.77 -23.57
CA GLY A 195 -6.66 -4.13 -24.84
C GLY A 195 -6.03 -2.74 -24.72
N ILE A 196 -5.53 -2.35 -23.54
CA ILE A 196 -4.82 -1.09 -23.30
C ILE A 196 -3.38 -1.37 -22.82
N ALA A 197 -2.44 -0.49 -23.18
CA ALA A 197 -1.08 -0.56 -22.63
C ALA A 197 -1.11 -0.21 -21.13
N ARG A 198 -0.49 -1.05 -20.32
CA ARG A 198 -0.46 -0.96 -18.86
C ARG A 198 0.98 -1.06 -18.29
N PRO A 199 1.87 -0.14 -18.63
CA PRO A 199 3.27 -0.29 -18.24
C PRO A 199 3.53 -0.12 -16.74
N ARG A 200 2.63 0.56 -16.00
CA ARG A 200 2.83 0.98 -14.59
C ARG A 200 1.76 0.51 -13.61
N HIS A 201 0.71 -0.10 -14.11
CA HIS A 201 -0.40 -0.63 -13.32
C HIS A 201 -0.93 -1.91 -13.92
N MET A 202 -1.67 -2.67 -13.15
CA MET A 202 -2.26 -3.93 -13.57
C MET A 202 -3.77 -3.82 -13.81
N ASN A 203 -4.29 -4.80 -14.53
CA ASN A 203 -5.69 -5.18 -14.55
C ASN A 203 -5.85 -6.56 -13.89
N ILE A 204 -7.06 -7.11 -13.91
CA ILE A 204 -7.33 -8.43 -13.31
C ILE A 204 -6.55 -9.56 -14.01
N GLU A 205 -6.37 -9.50 -15.33
CA GLU A 205 -5.63 -10.54 -16.08
C GLU A 205 -4.14 -10.55 -15.70
N ASP A 206 -3.53 -9.37 -15.56
CA ASP A 206 -2.14 -9.22 -15.08
C ASP A 206 -2.04 -9.75 -13.64
N GLY A 207 -3.00 -9.43 -12.78
CA GLY A 207 -3.08 -9.95 -11.41
C GLY A 207 -3.16 -11.48 -11.35
N MET A 208 -3.89 -12.11 -12.28
CA MET A 208 -3.95 -13.57 -12.37
C MET A 208 -2.65 -14.18 -12.87
N GLN A 209 -1.89 -13.51 -13.72
CA GLN A 209 -0.55 -13.93 -14.08
C GLN A 209 0.40 -13.88 -12.86
N VAL A 210 0.34 -12.80 -12.06
CA VAL A 210 1.08 -12.70 -10.80
C VAL A 210 0.71 -13.83 -9.86
N LYS A 211 -0.59 -14.09 -9.65
CA LYS A 211 -1.08 -15.21 -8.83
C LYS A 211 -0.48 -16.54 -9.27
N SER A 212 -0.54 -16.84 -10.57
CA SER A 212 0.01 -18.08 -11.13
C SER A 212 1.52 -18.22 -10.88
N ARG A 213 2.29 -17.14 -11.08
CA ARG A 213 3.74 -17.13 -10.86
C ARG A 213 4.12 -17.29 -9.39
N LEU A 214 3.41 -16.63 -8.47
CA LEU A 214 3.62 -16.78 -7.02
C LEU A 214 3.34 -18.21 -6.55
N ILE A 215 2.29 -18.85 -7.06
CA ILE A 215 1.99 -20.27 -6.78
C ILE A 215 3.09 -21.16 -7.34
N SER A 216 3.51 -20.97 -8.59
CA SER A 216 4.56 -21.76 -9.23
C SER A 216 5.92 -21.61 -8.52
N ALA A 217 6.20 -20.44 -7.96
CA ALA A 217 7.40 -20.18 -7.14
C ALA A 217 7.30 -20.73 -5.71
N GLY A 218 6.17 -21.31 -5.33
CA GLY A 218 5.93 -21.84 -3.99
C GLY A 218 5.81 -20.77 -2.89
N VAL A 219 5.61 -19.50 -3.28
CA VAL A 219 5.39 -18.37 -2.35
C VAL A 219 3.95 -18.37 -1.84
N CYS A 220 3.00 -18.78 -2.68
CA CYS A 220 1.58 -18.87 -2.35
C CYS A 220 1.10 -20.32 -2.41
N GLY A 221 0.07 -20.64 -1.62
CA GLY A 221 -0.60 -21.94 -1.60
C GLY A 221 -2.11 -21.83 -1.81
N GLU A 222 -2.83 -22.95 -1.65
CA GLU A 222 -4.28 -23.05 -1.85
C GLU A 222 -5.08 -22.11 -0.93
N ASN A 223 -4.58 -21.84 0.27
CA ASN A 223 -5.24 -21.01 1.27
C ASN A 223 -4.84 -19.52 1.17
N THR A 224 -3.99 -19.13 0.21
CA THR A 224 -3.60 -17.74 0.03
C THR A 224 -4.79 -16.90 -0.45
N LYS A 225 -5.11 -15.85 0.30
CA LYS A 225 -6.14 -14.88 -0.08
C LYS A 225 -5.55 -13.85 -1.06
N PHE A 226 -6.16 -13.70 -2.21
CA PHE A 226 -5.77 -12.68 -3.20
C PHE A 226 -6.78 -11.54 -3.15
N VAL A 227 -6.31 -10.35 -2.78
CA VAL A 227 -7.09 -9.12 -2.66
C VAL A 227 -6.73 -8.22 -3.83
N ILE A 228 -7.71 -7.72 -4.56
CA ILE A 228 -7.51 -6.71 -5.61
C ILE A 228 -7.94 -5.34 -5.10
N THR A 229 -7.16 -4.32 -5.39
CA THR A 229 -7.39 -2.96 -4.91
C THR A 229 -6.80 -1.90 -5.84
N HIS A 230 -6.63 -0.67 -5.37
CA HIS A 230 -6.06 0.45 -6.11
C HIS A 230 -6.88 0.83 -7.37
N PHE A 231 -8.20 0.77 -7.30
CA PHE A 231 -9.09 0.96 -8.45
C PHE A 231 -9.15 2.42 -8.91
N SER A 232 -8.94 2.64 -10.21
CA SER A 232 -9.21 3.93 -10.85
C SER A 232 -10.69 4.05 -11.25
N HIS A 233 -11.26 5.26 -11.20
CA HIS A 233 -12.59 5.53 -11.76
C HIS A 233 -12.70 5.13 -13.24
N ASN A 234 -11.58 5.04 -13.95
CA ASN A 234 -11.53 4.63 -15.36
C ASN A 234 -11.92 3.15 -15.57
N CYS A 235 -11.83 2.31 -14.55
CA CYS A 235 -12.26 0.90 -14.65
C CYS A 235 -13.71 0.69 -14.21
N ASN A 236 -14.44 1.75 -13.86
CA ASN A 236 -15.82 1.68 -13.35
C ASN A 236 -15.93 0.75 -12.12
N PRO A 237 -15.27 1.09 -10.99
CA PRO A 237 -15.13 0.22 -9.84
C PRO A 237 -16.36 0.22 -8.92
N LEU A 238 -17.54 0.13 -9.50
CA LEU A 238 -18.77 -0.05 -8.73
C LEU A 238 -18.80 -1.45 -8.12
N THR A 239 -19.35 -1.57 -6.94
CA THR A 239 -19.39 -2.83 -6.18
C THR A 239 -19.97 -3.98 -7.01
N GLU A 240 -20.99 -3.72 -7.84
CA GLU A 240 -21.58 -4.73 -8.74
C GLU A 240 -20.58 -5.28 -9.77
N ASN A 241 -19.70 -4.42 -10.33
CA ASN A 241 -18.71 -4.82 -11.31
C ASN A 241 -17.55 -5.57 -10.64
N LEU A 242 -17.13 -5.13 -9.45
CA LEU A 242 -16.08 -5.79 -8.69
C LEU A 242 -16.54 -7.17 -8.20
N ALA A 243 -17.79 -7.31 -7.77
CA ALA A 243 -18.37 -8.61 -7.40
C ALA A 243 -18.42 -9.61 -8.59
N ALA A 244 -18.48 -9.12 -9.82
CA ALA A 244 -18.34 -9.99 -11.00
C ALA A 244 -16.90 -10.51 -11.14
N LEU A 245 -15.88 -9.67 -10.90
CA LEU A 245 -14.48 -10.09 -10.90
C LEU A 245 -14.20 -11.09 -9.77
N GLU A 246 -14.73 -10.84 -8.56
CA GLU A 246 -14.60 -11.78 -7.43
C GLU A 246 -15.09 -13.18 -7.79
N ARG A 247 -16.29 -13.28 -8.34
CA ARG A 247 -16.89 -14.57 -8.76
C ARG A 247 -16.12 -15.25 -9.88
N GLN A 248 -15.64 -14.48 -10.84
CA GLN A 248 -14.97 -15.03 -12.02
C GLN A 248 -13.55 -15.51 -11.72
N TYR A 249 -12.81 -14.80 -10.87
CA TYR A 249 -11.37 -15.01 -10.68
C TYR A 249 -11.00 -15.56 -9.31
N GLY A 250 -11.96 -15.72 -8.40
CA GLY A 250 -11.71 -16.19 -7.05
C GLY A 250 -10.77 -15.25 -6.26
N VAL A 251 -11.06 -13.97 -6.32
CA VAL A 251 -10.34 -12.90 -5.61
C VAL A 251 -11.29 -12.15 -4.69
N ILE A 252 -10.75 -11.31 -3.82
CA ILE A 252 -11.51 -10.43 -2.93
C ILE A 252 -11.30 -8.99 -3.40
N ALA A 253 -12.36 -8.25 -3.67
CA ALA A 253 -12.28 -6.84 -4.00
C ALA A 253 -12.25 -5.98 -2.73
N ALA A 254 -11.16 -5.23 -2.52
CA ALA A 254 -11.01 -4.38 -1.36
C ALA A 254 -12.04 -3.24 -1.32
N TYR A 255 -12.35 -2.81 -0.12
CA TYR A 255 -13.10 -1.59 0.19
C TYR A 255 -12.48 -0.93 1.42
N ASP A 256 -12.73 0.35 1.60
CA ASP A 256 -12.17 1.13 2.70
C ASP A 256 -12.66 0.59 4.06
N GLY A 257 -11.73 0.34 4.97
CA GLY A 257 -12.01 -0.28 6.27
C GLY A 257 -12.15 -1.80 6.25
N MET A 258 -11.78 -2.48 5.14
CA MET A 258 -11.77 -3.94 5.09
C MET A 258 -10.66 -4.51 5.98
N GLU A 259 -11.00 -5.51 6.78
CA GLU A 259 -10.06 -6.28 7.58
C GLU A 259 -9.86 -7.67 6.98
N VAL A 260 -8.61 -8.14 6.97
CA VAL A 260 -8.23 -9.47 6.49
C VAL A 260 -7.31 -10.12 7.50
N GLU A 261 -7.74 -11.22 8.08
CA GLU A 261 -6.89 -12.03 8.96
C GLU A 261 -5.90 -12.89 8.15
N VAL A 262 -4.65 -12.96 8.63
CA VAL A 262 -3.52 -13.70 8.05
C VAL A 262 -3.22 -14.96 8.85
#